data_14be6c433472cea156dd84b5dfc32aaa
#
_entry.id   14be6c433472cea156dd84b5dfc32aaa
#
_cell.length_a   1.000
_cell.length_b   1.000
_cell.length_c   1.000
_cell.angle_alpha   90.00
_cell.angle_beta   90.00
_cell.angle_gamma   90.00
#
_symmetry.space_group_name_H-M   'P 1'
#
loop_
_entity.id
_entity.type
_entity.pdbx_description
1 polymer ?
#
loop_
_entity_poly.entity_id
_entity_poly.type
_entity_poly.pdbx_seq_one_letter_code
_entity_poly.pdbx_strand_id
1 'polypeptide(L)'
;MTSAAELDDYARQVKLRGWRGVFPSDQMPDDIRPGDCLIANYSPLHDGVRNGTHWVALAFPRGAHARYFDSMGRGPEVWDGTLGVDSPFKTYLRRHSFAPKGMPHRYSWNRVQWQSRQTEVCGEWCLLWLMSGCDTTRDPWPGFSRVNFAKNDARVRAMIGLRAGPSPHRPPSVGSAG
;
A
#
# COMPACT_ATOMS: atom_id res chain seq x y z
N MET A 1 -4.32 8.73 9.15
CA MET A 1 -3.64 7.97 8.04
C MET A 1 -2.16 8.21 8.17
N THR A 2 -1.35 7.17 8.01
CA THR A 2 0.11 7.25 8.02
C THR A 2 0.59 8.01 6.78
N SER A 3 1.51 8.93 6.95
CA SER A 3 2.06 9.75 5.85
C SER A 3 3.06 8.96 4.99
N ALA A 4 3.35 9.45 3.77
CA ALA A 4 4.36 8.88 2.90
C ALA A 4 5.75 8.87 3.55
N ALA A 5 6.12 9.93 4.27
CA ALA A 5 7.40 10.02 4.96
C ALA A 5 7.53 8.98 6.07
N GLU A 6 6.49 8.81 6.91
CA GLU A 6 6.51 7.79 7.97
C GLU A 6 6.62 6.36 7.42
N LEU A 7 5.96 6.08 6.29
CA LEU A 7 6.06 4.78 5.62
C LEU A 7 7.47 4.54 5.05
N ASP A 8 8.06 5.55 4.42
CA ASP A 8 9.41 5.47 3.84
C ASP A 8 10.47 5.32 4.94
N ASP A 9 10.39 6.12 5.99
CA ASP A 9 11.30 6.05 7.14
C ASP A 9 11.24 4.66 7.81
N TYR A 10 10.05 4.14 8.04
CA TYR A 10 9.89 2.80 8.62
C TYR A 10 10.50 1.71 7.73
N ALA A 11 10.19 1.72 6.43
CA ALA A 11 10.71 0.74 5.49
C ALA A 11 12.24 0.75 5.41
N ARG A 12 12.86 1.94 5.47
CA ARG A 12 14.33 2.10 5.55
C ARG A 12 14.89 1.59 6.87
N GLN A 13 14.25 1.92 7.99
CA GLN A 13 14.66 1.50 9.32
C GLN A 13 14.69 -0.04 9.45
N VAL A 14 13.67 -0.72 8.94
CA VAL A 14 13.63 -2.20 8.94
C VAL A 14 14.45 -2.81 7.80
N LYS A 15 15.14 -2.00 6.99
CA LYS A 15 15.95 -2.42 5.85
C LYS A 15 15.17 -3.31 4.87
N LEU A 16 13.97 -2.89 4.52
CA LEU A 16 13.10 -3.65 3.61
C LEU A 16 13.82 -3.87 2.28
N ARG A 17 14.01 -5.15 1.93
CA ARG A 17 14.79 -5.52 0.74
C ARG A 17 14.07 -5.10 -0.54
N GLY A 18 14.81 -4.47 -1.46
CA GLY A 18 14.25 -4.00 -2.74
C GLY A 18 13.36 -2.76 -2.61
N TRP A 19 13.40 -2.09 -1.47
CA TRP A 19 12.60 -0.89 -1.25
C TRP A 19 12.95 0.26 -2.18
N ARG A 20 11.95 0.80 -2.87
CA ARG A 20 12.11 1.92 -3.82
C ARG A 20 11.54 3.23 -3.28
N GLY A 21 10.62 3.19 -2.34
CA GLY A 21 9.99 4.38 -1.77
C GLY A 21 8.48 4.36 -1.81
N VAL A 22 7.90 5.53 -1.51
CA VAL A 22 6.47 5.80 -1.51
C VAL A 22 6.16 6.86 -2.57
N PHE A 23 5.22 6.59 -3.48
CA PHE A 23 4.97 7.41 -4.66
C PHE A 23 3.49 7.76 -4.84
N PRO A 24 3.15 8.91 -5.42
CA PRO A 24 1.84 9.11 -6.03
C PRO A 24 1.65 8.15 -7.21
N SER A 25 0.42 7.80 -7.55
CA SER A 25 0.11 6.84 -8.63
C SER A 25 0.62 7.29 -10.01
N ASP A 26 0.77 8.59 -10.23
CA ASP A 26 1.24 9.21 -11.47
C ASP A 26 2.76 9.46 -11.51
N GLN A 27 3.49 9.14 -10.44
CA GLN A 27 4.93 9.36 -10.31
C GLN A 27 5.71 8.10 -9.91
N MET A 28 5.16 6.93 -10.16
CA MET A 28 5.86 5.67 -9.91
C MET A 28 7.09 5.54 -10.82
N PRO A 29 8.24 5.02 -10.33
CA PRO A 29 9.50 4.96 -11.09
C PRO A 29 9.43 4.00 -12.28
N ASP A 30 9.99 4.40 -13.43
CA ASP A 30 10.04 3.55 -14.64
C ASP A 30 11.19 2.53 -14.64
N ASP A 31 12.20 2.69 -13.78
CA ASP A 31 13.41 1.87 -13.72
C ASP A 31 13.33 0.68 -12.74
N ILE A 32 12.18 0.02 -12.68
CA ILE A 32 11.93 -1.13 -11.79
C ILE A 32 12.80 -2.33 -12.16
N ARG A 33 13.37 -2.97 -11.15
CA ARG A 33 14.22 -4.15 -11.25
C ARG A 33 13.61 -5.38 -10.58
N PRO A 34 14.00 -6.60 -10.98
CA PRO A 34 13.57 -7.81 -10.31
C PRO A 34 13.96 -7.82 -8.82
N GLY A 35 12.99 -7.90 -7.95
CA GLY A 35 13.13 -7.85 -6.49
C GLY A 35 12.72 -6.52 -5.87
N ASP A 36 12.43 -5.50 -6.67
CA ASP A 36 11.95 -4.20 -6.17
C ASP A 36 10.55 -4.29 -5.59
N CYS A 37 10.27 -3.39 -4.64
CA CYS A 37 8.95 -3.17 -4.08
C CYS A 37 8.75 -1.69 -3.71
N LEU A 38 7.50 -1.26 -3.72
CA LEU A 38 7.13 0.12 -3.39
C LEU A 38 5.72 0.19 -2.78
N ILE A 39 5.40 1.32 -2.19
CA ILE A 39 4.04 1.70 -1.82
C ILE A 39 3.62 2.86 -2.72
N ALA A 40 2.38 2.82 -3.19
CA ALA A 40 1.84 3.89 -4.01
C ALA A 40 0.53 4.42 -3.40
N ASN A 41 0.34 5.74 -3.58
CA ASN A 41 -0.92 6.37 -3.25
C ASN A 41 -1.93 6.16 -4.38
N TYR A 42 -3.18 5.90 -4.01
CA TYR A 42 -4.26 5.75 -4.98
C TYR A 42 -4.56 7.07 -5.72
N SER A 43 -4.37 8.21 -5.06
CA SER A 43 -4.58 9.53 -5.68
C SER A 43 -3.32 10.03 -6.37
N PRO A 44 -3.44 10.63 -7.56
CA PRO A 44 -2.34 11.33 -8.21
C PRO A 44 -1.97 12.62 -7.47
N LEU A 45 -0.75 13.09 -7.68
CA LEU A 45 -0.24 14.29 -6.99
C LEU A 45 -1.03 15.57 -7.33
N HIS A 46 -1.55 15.67 -8.55
CA HIS A 46 -2.22 16.88 -9.05
C HIS A 46 -3.62 17.13 -8.49
N ASP A 47 -4.23 16.14 -7.83
CA ASP A 47 -5.57 16.32 -7.24
C ASP A 47 -5.58 17.18 -5.98
N GLY A 48 -4.43 17.76 -5.60
CA GLY A 48 -4.31 18.65 -4.43
C GLY A 48 -4.49 17.97 -3.08
N VAL A 49 -4.71 16.65 -3.07
CA VAL A 49 -4.87 15.84 -1.87
C VAL A 49 -3.49 15.49 -1.32
N ARG A 50 -2.94 16.35 -0.48
CA ARG A 50 -1.60 16.15 0.14
C ARG A 50 -1.44 14.88 0.95
N ASN A 51 -2.52 14.24 1.36
CA ASN A 51 -2.55 13.06 2.23
C ASN A 51 -3.40 11.95 1.62
N GLY A 52 -3.12 11.55 0.40
CA GLY A 52 -3.76 10.50 -0.38
C GLY A 52 -4.88 9.69 0.31
N THR A 53 -5.81 9.25 -0.49
CA THR A 53 -7.03 8.60 0.02
C THR A 53 -6.81 7.14 0.41
N HIS A 54 -5.76 6.49 -0.13
CA HIS A 54 -5.51 5.06 0.11
C HIS A 54 -4.11 4.63 -0.33
N TRP A 55 -3.48 3.76 0.45
CA TRP A 55 -2.19 3.16 0.16
C TRP A 55 -2.33 1.74 -0.36
N VAL A 56 -1.57 1.43 -1.41
CA VAL A 56 -1.43 0.09 -1.99
C VAL A 56 0.04 -0.27 -2.11
N ALA A 57 0.37 -1.57 -2.10
CA ALA A 57 1.74 -2.00 -2.25
C ALA A 57 1.93 -2.81 -3.54
N LEU A 58 3.10 -2.61 -4.17
CA LEU A 58 3.51 -3.32 -5.38
C LEU A 58 4.85 -4.01 -5.13
N ALA A 59 4.98 -5.24 -5.65
CA ALA A 59 6.23 -5.99 -5.60
C ALA A 59 6.51 -6.66 -6.95
N PHE A 60 7.79 -6.74 -7.31
CA PHE A 60 8.25 -7.20 -8.61
C PHE A 60 9.25 -8.36 -8.46
N PRO A 61 8.80 -9.55 -8.04
CA PRO A 61 9.70 -10.65 -7.78
C PRO A 61 10.39 -11.14 -9.06
N ARG A 62 11.61 -11.63 -8.91
CA ARG A 62 12.41 -12.17 -10.02
C ARG A 62 11.75 -13.39 -10.64
N GLY A 63 11.63 -13.41 -11.96
CA GLY A 63 11.09 -14.56 -12.71
C GLY A 63 9.63 -14.90 -12.40
N ALA A 64 8.87 -13.96 -11.83
CA ALA A 64 7.48 -14.16 -11.46
C ALA A 64 6.60 -12.96 -11.87
N HIS A 65 5.30 -13.14 -11.69
CA HIS A 65 4.32 -12.07 -11.89
C HIS A 65 4.55 -10.90 -10.95
N ALA A 66 4.31 -9.67 -11.40
CA ALA A 66 4.15 -8.54 -10.51
C ALA A 66 3.01 -8.81 -9.51
N ARG A 67 3.13 -8.29 -8.31
CA ARG A 67 2.18 -8.51 -7.22
C ARG A 67 1.63 -7.18 -6.73
N TYR A 68 0.35 -7.14 -6.48
CA TYR A 68 -0.37 -5.98 -5.99
C TYR A 68 -1.12 -6.33 -4.71
N PHE A 69 -1.08 -5.44 -3.75
CA PHE A 69 -1.79 -5.58 -2.48
C PHE A 69 -2.62 -4.35 -2.17
N ASP A 70 -3.90 -4.57 -1.95
CA ASP A 70 -4.84 -3.60 -1.40
C ASP A 70 -5.49 -4.23 -0.16
N SER A 71 -5.34 -3.62 1.00
CA SER A 71 -5.93 -4.09 2.26
C SER A 71 -7.47 -4.20 2.23
N MET A 72 -8.10 -3.52 1.27
CA MET A 72 -9.55 -3.61 1.01
C MET A 72 -9.90 -4.76 0.03
N GLY A 73 -8.90 -5.50 -0.49
CA GLY A 73 -9.10 -6.62 -1.40
C GLY A 73 -9.49 -6.23 -2.83
N ARG A 74 -9.35 -4.95 -3.20
CA ARG A 74 -9.67 -4.47 -4.55
C ARG A 74 -8.55 -4.80 -5.51
N GLY A 75 -8.91 -5.15 -6.75
CA GLY A 75 -7.93 -5.40 -7.81
C GLY A 75 -7.36 -4.10 -8.39
N PRO A 76 -6.20 -4.19 -9.09
CA PRO A 76 -5.58 -3.02 -9.72
C PRO A 76 -6.39 -2.44 -10.88
N GLU A 77 -7.46 -3.11 -11.31
CA GLU A 77 -8.41 -2.59 -12.30
C GLU A 77 -9.40 -1.57 -11.71
N VAL A 78 -9.61 -1.62 -10.40
CA VAL A 78 -10.54 -0.71 -9.72
C VAL A 78 -9.82 0.59 -9.47
N TRP A 79 -10.18 1.62 -10.23
CA TRP A 79 -9.68 2.96 -10.06
C TRP A 79 -10.85 3.84 -9.61
N ASP A 80 -10.69 4.50 -8.47
CA ASP A 80 -11.60 5.52 -7.93
C ASP A 80 -13.08 5.10 -7.85
N GLY A 81 -13.34 3.80 -7.77
CA GLY A 81 -14.69 3.24 -7.80
C GLY A 81 -15.40 3.34 -9.14
N THR A 82 -14.75 3.87 -10.18
CA THR A 82 -15.30 4.03 -11.53
C THR A 82 -14.86 2.86 -12.39
N LEU A 83 -15.79 2.02 -12.79
CA LEU A 83 -15.55 0.96 -13.78
C LEU A 83 -15.25 1.61 -15.15
N GLY A 84 -14.15 1.22 -15.77
CA GLY A 84 -13.84 1.57 -17.17
C GLY A 84 -12.76 2.63 -17.38
N VAL A 85 -12.21 3.23 -16.35
CA VAL A 85 -11.00 4.05 -16.45
C VAL A 85 -9.77 3.15 -16.34
N ASP A 86 -8.82 3.24 -17.27
CA ASP A 86 -7.58 2.48 -17.19
C ASP A 86 -6.79 2.87 -15.94
N SER A 87 -6.76 1.94 -14.98
CA SER A 87 -6.01 2.12 -13.75
C SER A 87 -4.51 2.20 -14.06
N PRO A 88 -3.79 3.23 -13.57
CA PRO A 88 -2.34 3.33 -13.74
C PRO A 88 -1.62 2.11 -13.19
N PHE A 89 -2.14 1.48 -12.14
CA PHE A 89 -1.57 0.29 -11.54
C PHE A 89 -1.59 -0.93 -12.46
N LYS A 90 -2.70 -1.16 -13.18
CA LYS A 90 -2.82 -2.29 -14.12
C LYS A 90 -1.78 -2.20 -15.23
N THR A 91 -1.66 -1.04 -15.85
CA THR A 91 -0.68 -0.79 -16.92
C THR A 91 0.74 -0.90 -16.39
N TYR A 92 1.01 -0.31 -15.23
CA TYR A 92 2.31 -0.35 -14.58
C TYR A 92 2.75 -1.77 -14.22
N LEU A 93 1.88 -2.57 -13.59
CA LEU A 93 2.15 -3.96 -13.23
C LEU A 93 2.44 -4.83 -14.45
N ARG A 94 1.72 -4.62 -15.56
CA ARG A 94 1.95 -5.35 -16.81
C ARG A 94 3.31 -5.00 -17.44
N ARG A 95 3.68 -3.72 -17.43
CA ARG A 95 4.96 -3.23 -17.96
C ARG A 95 6.15 -3.81 -17.21
N HIS A 96 6.08 -3.84 -15.90
CA HIS A 96 7.18 -4.22 -15.02
C HIS A 96 7.13 -5.66 -14.50
N SER A 97 6.27 -6.51 -15.06
CA SER A 97 6.24 -7.93 -14.71
C SER A 97 7.43 -8.67 -15.28
N PHE A 98 8.14 -9.41 -14.46
CA PHE A 98 9.28 -10.27 -14.82
C PHE A 98 8.89 -11.74 -15.02
N ALA A 99 7.60 -12.03 -15.19
CA ALA A 99 7.13 -13.36 -15.53
C ALA A 99 7.66 -13.82 -16.89
N PRO A 100 7.95 -15.13 -17.07
CA PRO A 100 8.35 -15.69 -18.35
C PRO A 100 7.35 -15.33 -19.47
N LYS A 101 7.87 -15.20 -20.70
CA LYS A 101 7.02 -14.96 -21.88
C LYS A 101 6.02 -16.11 -22.05
N GLY A 102 4.79 -15.77 -22.41
CA GLY A 102 3.72 -16.76 -22.62
C GLY A 102 2.86 -17.06 -21.39
N MET A 103 3.21 -16.54 -20.22
CA MET A 103 2.34 -16.69 -19.05
C MET A 103 1.07 -15.83 -19.21
N PRO A 104 -0.13 -16.39 -18.92
CA PRO A 104 -1.41 -15.73 -19.22
C PRO A 104 -1.65 -14.50 -18.35
N HIS A 105 -1.11 -14.49 -17.14
CA HIS A 105 -1.25 -13.37 -16.22
C HIS A 105 0.09 -12.68 -15.96
N ARG A 106 0.09 -11.36 -16.02
CA ARG A 106 1.28 -10.53 -15.78
C ARG A 106 1.35 -10.01 -14.35
N TYR A 107 0.28 -10.15 -13.57
CA TYR A 107 0.20 -9.75 -12.17
C TYR A 107 -0.81 -10.59 -11.39
N SER A 108 -0.66 -10.58 -10.07
CA SER A 108 -1.60 -11.15 -9.12
C SER A 108 -1.92 -10.15 -8.01
N TRP A 109 -3.04 -10.32 -7.32
CA TRP A 109 -3.42 -9.48 -6.18
C TRP A 109 -4.16 -10.28 -5.12
N ASN A 110 -4.18 -9.75 -3.88
CA ASN A 110 -5.05 -10.29 -2.84
C ASN A 110 -6.51 -9.98 -3.17
N ARG A 111 -7.38 -10.99 -3.04
CA ARG A 111 -8.82 -10.86 -3.31
C ARG A 111 -9.66 -10.76 -2.04
N VAL A 112 -9.00 -10.59 -0.91
CA VAL A 112 -9.61 -10.63 0.41
C VAL A 112 -9.42 -9.29 1.09
N GLN A 113 -10.51 -8.76 1.62
CA GLN A 113 -10.46 -7.58 2.50
C GLN A 113 -9.89 -7.99 3.86
N TRP A 114 -8.91 -7.23 4.36
CA TRP A 114 -8.27 -7.42 5.66
C TRP A 114 -8.50 -6.26 6.61
N GLN A 115 -8.69 -5.07 6.08
CA GLN A 115 -8.84 -3.82 6.78
C GLN A 115 -10.32 -3.47 6.98
N SER A 116 -10.66 -2.86 8.12
CA SER A 116 -11.95 -2.21 8.33
C SER A 116 -12.09 -0.98 7.43
N ARG A 117 -13.29 -0.75 6.90
CA ARG A 117 -13.60 0.47 6.13
C ARG A 117 -13.62 1.74 6.99
N GLN A 118 -13.60 1.59 8.32
CA GLN A 118 -13.68 2.68 9.28
C GLN A 118 -12.32 3.10 9.82
N THR A 119 -11.23 2.53 9.30
CA THR A 119 -9.88 2.80 9.80
C THR A 119 -8.95 3.24 8.67
N GLU A 120 -7.88 3.95 9.05
CA GLU A 120 -6.90 4.52 8.13
C GLU A 120 -5.53 3.86 8.30
N VAL A 121 -5.48 2.52 8.25
CA VAL A 121 -4.27 1.72 8.46
C VAL A 121 -3.77 1.02 7.19
N CYS A 122 -4.17 1.49 6.02
CA CYS A 122 -3.77 0.88 4.75
C CYS A 122 -2.25 0.89 4.54
N GLY A 123 -1.56 1.94 4.99
CA GLY A 123 -0.10 2.02 4.91
C GLY A 123 0.60 0.94 5.74
N GLU A 124 0.16 0.73 6.98
CA GLU A 124 0.67 -0.31 7.87
C GLU A 124 0.41 -1.72 7.31
N TRP A 125 -0.75 -1.93 6.68
CA TRP A 125 -1.05 -3.17 5.97
C TRP A 125 -0.10 -3.39 4.79
N CYS A 126 0.21 -2.35 4.01
CA CYS A 126 1.18 -2.42 2.91
C CYS A 126 2.56 -2.83 3.43
N LEU A 127 3.06 -2.21 4.50
CA LEU A 127 4.33 -2.56 5.11
C LEU A 127 4.34 -4.01 5.60
N LEU A 128 3.31 -4.44 6.32
CA LEU A 128 3.20 -5.82 6.81
C LEU A 128 3.25 -6.81 5.66
N TRP A 129 2.51 -6.56 4.57
CA TRP A 129 2.50 -7.43 3.41
C TRP A 129 3.87 -7.52 2.74
N LEU A 130 4.55 -6.39 2.53
CA LEU A 130 5.91 -6.34 1.96
C LEU A 130 6.91 -7.10 2.82
N MET A 131 6.85 -6.95 4.15
CA MET A 131 7.72 -7.65 5.10
C MET A 131 7.43 -9.15 5.16
N SER A 132 6.21 -9.60 4.86
CA SER A 132 5.80 -11.01 4.93
C SER A 132 6.08 -11.82 3.65
N GLY A 133 6.79 -11.25 2.69
CA GLY A 133 7.18 -11.93 1.44
C GLY A 133 6.21 -11.73 0.28
N CYS A 134 5.32 -10.77 0.35
CA CYS A 134 4.45 -10.34 -0.76
C CYS A 134 3.55 -11.45 -1.33
N ASP A 135 3.06 -12.35 -0.49
CA ASP A 135 2.19 -13.43 -0.94
C ASP A 135 0.75 -12.92 -1.13
N THR A 136 0.23 -13.02 -2.34
CA THR A 136 -1.14 -12.63 -2.69
C THR A 136 -2.16 -13.76 -2.53
N THR A 137 -1.70 -14.99 -2.31
CA THR A 137 -2.56 -16.19 -2.21
C THR A 137 -2.83 -16.61 -0.78
N ARG A 138 -2.12 -16.02 0.18
CA ARG A 138 -2.19 -16.40 1.59
C ARG A 138 -3.56 -16.07 2.18
N ASP A 139 -4.29 -17.12 2.56
CA ASP A 139 -5.65 -16.99 3.06
C ASP A 139 -6.06 -18.19 3.94
N PRO A 140 -6.37 -17.99 5.21
CA PRO A 140 -6.19 -16.75 5.96
C PRO A 140 -4.73 -16.47 6.33
N TRP A 141 -4.40 -15.21 6.55
CA TRP A 141 -3.13 -14.86 7.17
C TRP A 141 -3.13 -15.35 8.62
N PRO A 142 -2.09 -16.07 9.07
CA PRO A 142 -2.07 -16.61 10.44
C PRO A 142 -2.31 -15.52 11.49
N GLY A 143 -3.34 -15.75 12.31
CA GLY A 143 -3.71 -14.82 13.38
C GLY A 143 -4.56 -13.62 12.96
N PHE A 144 -5.01 -13.54 11.70
CA PHE A 144 -5.97 -12.52 11.23
C PHE A 144 -7.35 -13.13 11.00
N SER A 145 -8.38 -12.33 11.22
CA SER A 145 -9.79 -12.72 11.11
C SER A 145 -10.38 -12.34 9.75
N ARG A 146 -11.23 -13.18 9.20
CA ARG A 146 -12.03 -12.87 8.00
C ARG A 146 -13.27 -12.01 8.27
N VAL A 147 -13.62 -11.81 9.54
CA VAL A 147 -14.86 -11.16 9.94
C VAL A 147 -14.65 -10.03 10.97
N ASN A 148 -13.54 -10.01 11.67
CA ASN A 148 -13.24 -8.97 12.67
C ASN A 148 -12.09 -8.08 12.18
N PHE A 149 -12.40 -7.18 11.25
CA PHE A 149 -11.43 -6.28 10.63
C PHE A 149 -10.86 -5.26 11.63
N ALA A 150 -11.64 -4.79 12.58
CA ALA A 150 -11.16 -3.85 13.61
C ALA A 150 -10.06 -4.49 14.48
N LYS A 151 -10.21 -5.77 14.83
CA LYS A 151 -9.17 -6.53 15.55
C LYS A 151 -7.92 -6.72 14.70
N ASN A 152 -8.09 -6.95 13.40
CA ASN A 152 -6.98 -7.03 12.46
C ASN A 152 -6.18 -5.73 12.43
N ASP A 153 -6.86 -4.59 12.29
CA ASP A 153 -6.24 -3.27 12.22
C ASP A 153 -5.48 -2.91 13.50
N ALA A 154 -6.06 -3.22 14.67
CA ALA A 154 -5.38 -3.06 15.95
C ALA A 154 -4.09 -3.91 16.02
N ARG A 155 -4.14 -5.15 15.52
CA ARG A 155 -3.00 -6.05 15.48
C ARG A 155 -1.90 -5.55 14.54
N VAL A 156 -2.26 -5.09 13.34
CA VAL A 156 -1.29 -4.52 12.38
C VAL A 156 -0.59 -3.30 12.96
N ARG A 157 -1.32 -2.37 13.57
CA ARG A 157 -0.73 -1.23 14.27
C ARG A 157 0.27 -1.64 15.34
N ALA A 158 -0.08 -2.65 16.14
CA ALA A 158 0.81 -3.16 17.16
C ALA A 158 2.08 -3.80 16.59
N MET A 159 1.96 -4.53 15.47
CA MET A 159 3.10 -5.20 14.81
C MET A 159 4.04 -4.23 14.13
N ILE A 160 3.52 -3.21 13.48
CA ILE A 160 4.31 -2.20 12.77
C ILE A 160 4.87 -1.16 13.75
N GLY A 161 4.19 -0.91 14.87
CA GLY A 161 4.70 0.02 15.89
C GLY A 161 4.79 1.47 15.43
N LEU A 162 4.17 1.81 14.30
CA LEU A 162 4.05 3.18 13.87
C LEU A 162 3.16 3.92 14.86
N ARG A 163 3.76 4.74 15.70
CA ARG A 163 3.04 5.67 16.56
C ARG A 163 2.50 6.76 15.63
N ALA A 164 1.22 7.04 15.72
CA ALA A 164 0.69 8.28 15.19
C ALA A 164 1.52 9.42 15.80
N GLY A 165 2.38 10.04 15.00
CA GLY A 165 3.13 11.22 15.42
C GLY A 165 2.16 12.30 15.89
N PRO A 166 2.58 13.24 16.76
CA PRO A 166 1.73 14.36 17.12
C PRO A 166 1.30 15.07 15.85
N SER A 167 -0.02 15.22 15.67
CA SER A 167 -0.61 15.95 14.54
C SER A 167 0.05 17.33 14.43
N PRO A 168 0.68 17.70 13.31
CA PRO A 168 1.43 18.97 13.20
C PRO A 168 0.54 20.23 13.16
N HIS A 169 -0.77 20.11 13.37
CA HIS A 169 -1.71 21.23 13.31
C HIS A 169 -2.70 21.24 14.47
N ARG A 170 -2.19 21.58 15.65
CA ARG A 170 -3.00 22.32 16.61
C ARG A 170 -2.46 23.74 16.64
N PRO A 171 -3.17 24.75 16.10
CA PRO A 171 -2.77 26.15 16.30
C PRO A 171 -2.80 26.43 17.80
N PRO A 172 -1.88 27.23 18.32
CA PRO A 172 -1.88 27.61 19.72
C PRO A 172 -3.23 28.25 20.03
N SER A 173 -3.88 27.76 21.08
CA SER A 173 -5.06 28.42 21.64
C SER A 173 -4.66 29.83 22.02
N VAL A 174 -5.19 30.82 21.32
CA VAL A 174 -5.09 32.23 21.70
C VAL A 174 -5.78 32.35 23.05
N GLY A 175 -4.99 32.49 24.09
CA GLY A 175 -5.49 32.78 25.41
C GLY A 175 -6.22 34.11 25.37
N SER A 176 -7.53 34.09 25.64
CA SER A 176 -8.31 35.27 25.93
C SER A 176 -7.80 35.83 27.23
N ALA A 177 -6.96 36.87 27.16
CA ALA A 177 -6.71 37.75 28.31
C ALA A 177 -7.98 38.58 28.48
N GLY A 178 -8.70 38.35 29.60
CA GLY A 178 -9.72 39.24 30.12
C GLY A 178 -9.14 40.37 30.96
#